data_1885196f84694a8eec4fc5af607b6fbd
#
_entry.id   1885196f84694a8eec4fc5af607b6fbd
#
_cell.length_a   1.000
_cell.length_b   1.000
_cell.length_c   1.000
_cell.angle_alpha   90.00
_cell.angle_beta   90.00
_cell.angle_gamma   90.00
#
_symmetry.space_group_name_H-M   'P 1'
#
loop_
_entity.id
_entity.type
_entity.pdbx_description
1 polymer ?
#
loop_
_entity_poly.entity_id
_entity_poly.type
_entity_poly.pdbx_seq_one_letter_code
_entity_poly.pdbx_strand_id
1 'polypeptide(L)'
;MLQLLAEVYQTFPEQGDSDRPELIIFIDEAHLVFEEATKVLLNQIESVVKLIRSKGIGLYFVTQNPNDVPEDILAQLGLKIQHSLRAFTAKDRKAIKLVAENYPNSEYYNTSEVLTQLGIGEAFVSVLNEKGIPTPLARTLFRAPMSRMDVLTDNELEEVINN
;
A
#
# COMPACT_ATOMS: atom_id res chain seq x y z
N MET A 1 4.49 -14.99 8.66
CA MET A 1 3.75 -14.29 7.62
C MET A 1 3.80 -15.04 6.28
N LEU A 2 4.95 -15.41 5.73
CA LEU A 2 5.02 -16.17 4.46
C LEU A 2 4.26 -17.47 4.49
N GLN A 3 4.35 -18.22 5.58
CA GLN A 3 3.61 -19.46 5.72
C GLN A 3 2.10 -19.19 5.64
N LEU A 4 1.61 -18.10 6.23
CA LEU A 4 0.22 -17.69 6.13
C LEU A 4 -0.16 -17.35 4.67
N LEU A 5 0.64 -16.54 3.97
CA LEU A 5 0.38 -16.20 2.57
C LEU A 5 0.42 -17.44 1.66
N ALA A 6 1.36 -18.34 1.90
CA ALA A 6 1.46 -19.60 1.16
C ALA A 6 0.25 -20.51 1.42
N GLU A 7 -0.18 -20.61 2.67
CA GLU A 7 -1.34 -21.41 3.07
C GLU A 7 -2.64 -20.83 2.49
N VAL A 8 -2.83 -19.52 2.60
CA VAL A 8 -3.95 -18.80 1.98
C VAL A 8 -3.95 -19.04 0.47
N TYR A 9 -2.79 -18.90 -0.20
CA TYR A 9 -2.67 -19.15 -1.63
C TYR A 9 -3.02 -20.61 -2.01
N GLN A 10 -2.63 -21.59 -1.20
CA GLN A 10 -2.93 -23.01 -1.46
C GLN A 10 -4.39 -23.38 -1.18
N THR A 11 -5.00 -22.75 -0.18
CA THR A 11 -6.33 -23.11 0.32
C THR A 11 -7.46 -22.46 -0.48
N PHE A 12 -7.25 -21.22 -0.96
CA PHE A 12 -8.25 -20.51 -1.72
C PHE A 12 -8.37 -21.08 -3.13
N PRO A 13 -9.60 -21.35 -3.60
CA PRO A 13 -9.84 -21.82 -4.98
C PRO A 13 -9.53 -20.72 -6.00
N GLU A 14 -9.23 -21.13 -7.22
CA GLU A 14 -9.16 -20.18 -8.35
C GLU A 14 -10.56 -19.61 -8.62
N GLN A 15 -10.66 -18.27 -8.62
CA GLN A 15 -11.94 -17.57 -8.82
C GLN A 15 -12.01 -16.86 -10.17
N GLY A 16 -10.89 -16.79 -10.89
CA GLY A 16 -10.79 -16.03 -12.12
C GLY A 16 -10.85 -14.52 -11.88
N ASP A 17 -11.34 -13.77 -12.87
CA ASP A 17 -11.52 -12.31 -12.76
C ASP A 17 -12.82 -12.00 -12.01
N SER A 18 -12.73 -11.87 -10.70
CA SER A 18 -13.82 -11.38 -9.85
C SER A 18 -13.74 -9.86 -9.72
N ASP A 19 -14.89 -9.19 -9.78
CA ASP A 19 -14.98 -7.74 -9.59
C ASP A 19 -14.65 -7.28 -8.16
N ARG A 20 -14.69 -8.20 -7.20
CA ARG A 20 -14.43 -7.92 -5.78
C ARG A 20 -13.57 -9.00 -5.16
N PRO A 21 -12.58 -8.63 -4.33
CA PRO A 21 -11.85 -9.61 -3.56
C PRO A 21 -12.73 -10.21 -2.46
N GLU A 22 -12.60 -11.51 -2.22
CA GLU A 22 -13.25 -12.20 -1.09
C GLU A 22 -12.50 -12.00 0.21
N LEU A 23 -11.19 -11.84 0.13
CA LEU A 23 -10.31 -11.60 1.27
C LEU A 23 -9.40 -10.41 0.97
N ILE A 24 -9.26 -9.52 1.94
CA ILE A 24 -8.28 -8.42 1.89
C ILE A 24 -7.33 -8.57 3.06
N ILE A 25 -6.03 -8.60 2.77
CA ILE A 25 -4.96 -8.70 3.75
C ILE A 25 -4.19 -7.38 3.76
N PHE A 26 -4.13 -6.73 4.93
CA PHE A 26 -3.29 -5.57 5.17
C PHE A 26 -2.02 -6.01 5.92
N ILE A 27 -0.87 -5.67 5.36
CA ILE A 27 0.43 -5.88 5.99
C ILE A 27 0.95 -4.52 6.39
N ASP A 28 0.77 -4.20 7.67
CA ASP A 28 1.28 -2.97 8.25
C ASP A 28 2.76 -3.11 8.58
N GLU A 29 3.48 -1.98 8.58
CA GLU A 29 4.95 -1.91 8.73
C GLU A 29 5.67 -2.89 7.79
N ALA A 30 5.30 -2.85 6.51
CA ALA A 30 5.75 -3.81 5.50
C ALA A 30 7.28 -3.89 5.38
N HIS A 31 8.01 -2.85 5.80
CA HIS A 31 9.47 -2.86 5.86
C HIS A 31 10.02 -4.03 6.69
N LEU A 32 9.36 -4.41 7.79
CA LEU A 32 9.77 -5.54 8.63
C LEU A 32 9.77 -6.88 7.89
N VAL A 33 8.99 -6.96 6.81
CA VAL A 33 8.92 -8.16 5.97
C VAL A 33 10.09 -8.22 5.00
N PHE A 34 10.55 -7.08 4.52
CA PHE A 34 11.52 -7.00 3.43
C PHE A 34 12.95 -6.77 3.92
N GLU A 35 13.14 -6.10 5.07
CA GLU A 35 14.44 -5.64 5.57
C GLU A 35 15.43 -6.79 5.82
N GLU A 36 14.95 -7.91 6.35
CA GLU A 36 15.77 -9.10 6.63
C GLU A 36 15.48 -10.27 5.67
N ALA A 37 14.72 -10.01 4.59
CA ALA A 37 14.32 -11.07 3.69
C ALA A 37 15.48 -11.58 2.85
N THR A 38 15.67 -12.90 2.84
CA THR A 38 16.58 -13.52 1.90
C THR A 38 16.06 -13.39 0.45
N LYS A 39 16.96 -13.46 -0.54
CA LYS A 39 16.57 -13.39 -1.95
C LYS A 39 15.53 -14.47 -2.33
N VAL A 40 15.64 -15.66 -1.75
CA VAL A 40 14.69 -16.77 -1.96
C VAL A 40 13.31 -16.37 -1.46
N LEU A 41 13.27 -15.72 -0.30
CA LEU A 41 12.05 -15.23 0.33
C LEU A 41 11.37 -14.13 -0.50
N LEU A 42 12.13 -13.17 -0.99
CA LEU A 42 11.61 -12.10 -1.86
C LEU A 42 11.00 -12.67 -3.14
N ASN A 43 11.67 -13.64 -3.79
CA ASN A 43 11.14 -14.31 -4.98
C ASN A 43 9.83 -15.08 -4.70
N GLN A 44 9.69 -15.67 -3.51
CA GLN A 44 8.45 -16.33 -3.10
C GLN A 44 7.32 -15.31 -2.89
N ILE A 45 7.58 -14.19 -2.21
CA ILE A 45 6.60 -13.12 -2.03
C ILE A 45 6.15 -12.57 -3.37
N GLU A 46 7.10 -12.26 -4.26
CA GLU A 46 6.80 -11.78 -5.60
C GLU A 46 5.90 -12.75 -6.37
N SER A 47 6.20 -14.05 -6.32
CA SER A 47 5.41 -15.09 -6.97
C SER A 47 3.98 -15.14 -6.41
N VAL A 48 3.82 -15.04 -5.10
CA VAL A 48 2.50 -15.01 -4.45
C VAL A 48 1.74 -13.74 -4.85
N VAL A 49 2.38 -12.57 -4.81
CA VAL A 49 1.76 -11.28 -5.18
C VAL A 49 1.24 -11.30 -6.61
N LYS A 50 1.98 -11.91 -7.55
CA LYS A 50 1.54 -12.05 -8.95
C LYS A 50 0.30 -12.91 -9.12
N LEU A 51 0.16 -13.94 -8.32
CA LEU A 51 -0.85 -14.99 -8.50
C LEU A 51 -2.06 -14.84 -7.58
N ILE A 52 -1.93 -14.09 -6.49
CA ILE A 52 -2.94 -14.02 -5.43
C ILE A 52 -4.25 -13.38 -5.91
N ARG A 53 -4.17 -12.54 -6.94
CA ARG A 53 -5.34 -11.90 -7.55
C ARG A 53 -6.30 -12.93 -8.15
N SER A 54 -5.82 -13.97 -8.84
CA SER A 54 -6.65 -15.02 -9.43
C SER A 54 -7.45 -15.82 -8.39
N LYS A 55 -7.00 -15.74 -7.13
CA LYS A 55 -7.68 -16.33 -5.97
C LYS A 55 -8.70 -15.40 -5.30
N GLY A 56 -8.98 -14.25 -5.89
CA GLY A 56 -9.89 -13.27 -5.30
C GLY A 56 -9.34 -12.60 -4.03
N ILE A 57 -8.03 -12.50 -3.88
CA ILE A 57 -7.39 -11.94 -2.69
C ILE A 57 -6.73 -10.61 -3.01
N GLY A 58 -7.09 -9.58 -2.25
CA GLY A 58 -6.44 -8.27 -2.26
C GLY A 58 -5.34 -8.19 -1.21
N LEU A 59 -4.15 -7.71 -1.61
CA LEU A 59 -3.01 -7.55 -0.71
C LEU A 59 -2.59 -6.08 -0.67
N TYR A 60 -2.51 -5.52 0.54
CA TYR A 60 -2.08 -4.15 0.79
C TYR A 60 -0.83 -4.15 1.67
N PHE A 61 0.22 -3.49 1.18
CA PHE A 61 1.41 -3.17 1.96
C PHE A 61 1.30 -1.74 2.47
N VAL A 62 1.43 -1.55 3.77
CA VAL A 62 1.45 -0.25 4.42
C VAL A 62 2.85 -0.02 4.99
N THR A 63 3.47 1.09 4.64
CA THR A 63 4.83 1.44 5.09
C THR A 63 4.99 2.93 5.21
N GLN A 64 5.89 3.37 6.07
CA GLN A 64 6.24 4.79 6.24
C GLN A 64 7.17 5.30 5.14
N ASN A 65 7.91 4.40 4.50
CA ASN A 65 8.86 4.75 3.45
C ASN A 65 8.63 3.85 2.21
N PRO A 66 8.22 4.44 1.07
CA PRO A 66 7.95 3.66 -0.15
C PRO A 66 9.15 2.86 -0.66
N ASN A 67 10.38 3.31 -0.37
CA ASN A 67 11.60 2.63 -0.80
C ASN A 67 11.88 1.32 -0.03
N ASP A 68 11.11 1.04 1.02
CA ASP A 68 11.25 -0.21 1.78
C ASP A 68 10.62 -1.41 1.05
N VAL A 69 9.73 -1.14 0.08
CA VAL A 69 9.14 -2.18 -0.76
C VAL A 69 10.06 -2.44 -1.96
N PRO A 70 10.54 -3.68 -2.16
CA PRO A 70 11.38 -4.00 -3.31
C PRO A 70 10.72 -3.64 -4.65
N GLU A 71 11.52 -3.13 -5.60
CA GLU A 71 11.02 -2.64 -6.90
C GLU A 71 10.25 -3.71 -7.67
N ASP A 72 10.69 -4.97 -7.64
CA ASP A 72 10.03 -6.08 -8.31
C ASP A 72 8.62 -6.34 -7.76
N ILE A 73 8.42 -6.15 -6.45
CA ILE A 73 7.11 -6.25 -5.79
C ILE A 73 6.29 -4.99 -6.07
N LEU A 74 6.89 -3.80 -5.93
CA LEU A 74 6.23 -2.52 -6.20
C LEU A 74 5.67 -2.44 -7.62
N ALA A 75 6.36 -3.04 -8.60
CA ALA A 75 5.92 -3.12 -9.98
C ALA A 75 4.66 -3.98 -10.20
N GLN A 76 4.36 -4.92 -9.27
CA GLN A 76 3.15 -5.76 -9.34
C GLN A 76 1.92 -5.10 -8.69
N LEU A 77 2.11 -4.01 -7.94
CA LEU A 77 1.02 -3.37 -7.23
C LEU A 77 0.25 -2.43 -8.16
N GLY A 78 -1.01 -2.75 -8.38
CA GLY A 78 -1.89 -1.99 -9.28
C GLY A 78 -2.46 -0.70 -8.69
N LEU A 79 -2.47 -0.56 -7.37
CA LEU A 79 -2.90 0.64 -6.66
C LEU A 79 -1.73 1.18 -5.84
N LYS A 80 -1.46 2.46 -5.98
CA LYS A 80 -0.46 3.19 -5.17
C LYS A 80 -1.13 4.40 -4.53
N ILE A 81 -1.05 4.47 -3.21
CA ILE A 81 -1.54 5.58 -2.40
C ILE A 81 -0.35 6.15 -1.64
N GLN A 82 -0.02 7.42 -1.88
CA GLN A 82 1.11 8.07 -1.25
C GLN A 82 0.65 9.32 -0.50
N HIS A 83 0.71 9.25 0.82
CA HIS A 83 0.51 10.40 1.69
C HIS A 83 1.74 11.33 1.70
N SER A 84 1.60 12.48 2.36
CA SER A 84 2.66 13.47 2.48
C SER A 84 3.96 12.87 3.00
N LEU A 85 5.06 13.26 2.38
CA LEU A 85 6.41 12.94 2.84
C LEU A 85 7.07 14.19 3.42
N ARG A 86 7.75 14.06 4.56
CA ARG A 86 8.47 15.15 5.19
C ARG A 86 9.94 15.14 4.78
N ALA A 87 10.48 16.31 4.42
CA ALA A 87 11.87 16.48 4.01
C ALA A 87 12.58 17.44 4.97
N PHE A 88 13.25 16.90 5.97
CA PHE A 88 14.06 17.69 6.89
C PHE A 88 15.52 17.79 6.42
N THR A 89 16.03 16.79 5.72
CA THR A 89 17.43 16.70 5.30
C THR A 89 17.58 16.65 3.78
N ALA A 90 18.81 16.84 3.30
CA ALA A 90 19.13 16.66 1.89
C ALA A 90 18.93 15.20 1.42
N LYS A 91 19.09 14.23 2.32
CA LYS A 91 18.85 12.81 2.06
C LYS A 91 17.34 12.57 1.84
N ASP A 92 16.49 13.18 2.66
CA ASP A 92 15.03 13.05 2.52
C ASP A 92 14.56 13.64 1.18
N ARG A 93 15.08 14.81 0.78
CA ARG A 93 14.76 15.40 -0.51
C ARG A 93 15.14 14.51 -1.71
N LYS A 94 16.29 13.81 -1.62
CA LYS A 94 16.66 12.83 -2.66
C LYS A 94 15.73 11.64 -2.68
N ALA A 95 15.35 11.11 -1.52
CA ALA A 95 14.40 10.02 -1.40
C ALA A 95 13.03 10.39 -1.99
N ILE A 96 12.52 11.59 -1.70
CA ILE A 96 11.26 12.09 -2.25
C ILE A 96 11.31 12.21 -3.78
N LYS A 97 12.42 12.63 -4.35
CA LYS A 97 12.59 12.66 -5.82
C LYS A 97 12.50 11.28 -6.43
N LEU A 98 13.17 10.28 -5.84
CA LEU A 98 13.10 8.89 -6.29
C LEU A 98 11.67 8.34 -6.18
N VAL A 99 10.97 8.65 -5.10
CA VAL A 99 9.54 8.28 -4.96
C VAL A 99 8.69 8.93 -6.05
N ALA A 100 8.92 10.21 -6.35
CA ALA A 100 8.19 10.93 -7.40
C ALA A 100 8.43 10.33 -8.80
N GLU A 101 9.64 9.81 -9.07
CA GLU A 101 10.00 9.15 -10.33
C GLU A 101 9.26 7.81 -10.55
N ASN A 102 8.74 7.18 -9.47
CA ASN A 102 7.92 5.98 -9.56
C ASN A 102 6.48 6.22 -10.06
N TYR A 103 6.12 7.49 -10.29
CA TYR A 103 4.81 7.88 -10.79
C TYR A 103 4.88 8.48 -12.19
N PRO A 104 3.80 8.40 -13.00
CA PRO A 104 3.74 9.09 -14.27
C PRO A 104 3.94 10.60 -14.11
N ASN A 105 4.66 11.21 -15.03
CA ASN A 105 4.81 12.67 -15.06
C ASN A 105 3.44 13.34 -15.20
N SER A 106 3.23 14.40 -14.44
CA SER A 106 2.04 15.23 -14.52
C SER A 106 2.37 16.56 -15.22
N GLU A 107 1.51 16.99 -16.13
CA GLU A 107 1.59 18.32 -16.73
C GLU A 107 1.02 19.42 -15.82
N TYR A 108 0.29 19.02 -14.76
CA TYR A 108 -0.45 19.94 -13.90
C TYR A 108 0.34 20.38 -12.67
N TYR A 109 1.33 19.56 -12.22
CA TYR A 109 2.10 19.87 -11.01
C TYR A 109 3.42 19.10 -10.95
N ASN A 110 4.35 19.65 -10.19
CA ASN A 110 5.59 18.97 -9.84
C ASN A 110 5.32 17.96 -8.70
N THR A 111 5.35 16.67 -9.01
CA THR A 111 5.03 15.60 -8.06
C THR A 111 5.89 15.66 -6.80
N SER A 112 7.20 15.92 -6.92
CA SER A 112 8.11 15.97 -5.77
C SER A 112 7.84 17.17 -4.84
N GLU A 113 7.36 18.30 -5.35
CA GLU A 113 6.98 19.45 -4.54
C GLU A 113 5.66 19.20 -3.82
N VAL A 114 4.65 18.73 -4.55
CA VAL A 114 3.32 18.50 -3.97
C VAL A 114 3.34 17.40 -2.94
N LEU A 115 4.19 16.37 -3.08
CA LEU A 115 4.36 15.31 -2.06
C LEU A 115 4.73 15.86 -0.68
N THR A 116 5.44 16.99 -0.61
CA THR A 116 5.79 17.63 0.67
C THR A 116 4.71 18.58 1.20
N GLN A 117 3.72 18.92 0.36
CA GLN A 117 2.69 19.92 0.65
C GLN A 117 1.30 19.31 0.88
N LEU A 118 1.15 17.99 0.70
CA LEU A 118 -0.12 17.31 0.97
C LEU A 118 -0.55 17.51 2.42
N GLY A 119 -1.81 17.83 2.61
CA GLY A 119 -2.42 18.02 3.93
C GLY A 119 -2.84 16.70 4.59
N ILE A 120 -3.41 16.83 5.79
CA ILE A 120 -3.99 15.69 6.50
C ILE A 120 -5.17 15.13 5.69
N GLY A 121 -5.18 13.82 5.49
CA GLY A 121 -6.20 13.13 4.68
C GLY A 121 -6.02 13.28 3.18
N GLU A 122 -5.00 14.01 2.72
CA GLU A 122 -4.66 14.07 1.30
C GLU A 122 -3.61 13.02 0.94
N ALA A 123 -3.73 12.50 -0.27
CA ALA A 123 -2.72 11.62 -0.86
C ALA A 123 -2.70 11.73 -2.38
N PHE A 124 -1.62 11.31 -2.98
CA PHE A 124 -1.60 10.94 -4.38
C PHE A 124 -2.08 9.51 -4.56
N VAL A 125 -2.95 9.31 -5.56
CA VAL A 125 -3.48 8.00 -5.93
C VAL A 125 -3.21 7.75 -7.41
N SER A 126 -2.69 6.57 -7.71
CA SER A 126 -2.57 6.04 -9.07
C SER A 126 -3.04 4.58 -9.07
N VAL A 127 -3.82 4.22 -10.09
CA VAL A 127 -4.34 2.86 -10.28
C VAL A 127 -4.00 2.39 -11.69
N LEU A 128 -4.05 1.09 -11.93
CA LEU A 128 -4.00 0.57 -13.29
C LEU A 128 -5.40 0.66 -13.93
N ASN A 129 -5.45 1.13 -15.17
CA ASN A 129 -6.68 1.06 -15.95
C ASN A 129 -6.94 -0.37 -16.47
N GLU A 130 -8.04 -0.57 -17.19
CA GLU A 130 -8.42 -1.87 -17.75
C GLU A 130 -7.34 -2.49 -18.68
N LYS A 131 -6.43 -1.68 -19.24
CA LYS A 131 -5.32 -2.13 -20.08
C LYS A 131 -4.03 -2.37 -19.30
N GLY A 132 -4.06 -2.27 -17.96
CA GLY A 132 -2.87 -2.41 -17.11
C GLY A 132 -1.92 -1.21 -17.17
N ILE A 133 -2.37 -0.05 -17.68
CA ILE A 133 -1.56 1.16 -17.77
C ILE A 133 -1.85 2.02 -16.54
N PRO A 134 -0.81 2.55 -15.84
CA PRO A 134 -1.01 3.47 -14.73
C PRO A 134 -1.82 4.71 -15.15
N THR A 135 -2.84 5.04 -14.37
CA THR A 135 -3.59 6.29 -14.55
C THR A 135 -2.73 7.50 -14.19
N PRO A 136 -3.05 8.69 -14.71
CA PRO A 136 -2.44 9.92 -14.21
C PRO A 136 -2.56 10.01 -12.69
N LEU A 137 -1.55 10.56 -12.07
CA LEU A 137 -1.50 10.73 -10.63
C LEU A 137 -2.58 11.73 -10.18
N ALA A 138 -3.45 11.33 -9.29
CA ALA A 138 -4.55 12.17 -8.81
C ALA A 138 -4.30 12.61 -7.36
N ARG A 139 -4.30 13.93 -7.10
CA ARG A 139 -4.37 14.45 -5.74
C ARG A 139 -5.77 14.22 -5.20
N THR A 140 -5.88 13.42 -4.15
CA THR A 140 -7.14 12.93 -3.62
C THR A 140 -7.30 13.31 -2.15
N LEU A 141 -8.47 13.81 -1.79
CA LEU A 141 -8.85 14.00 -0.39
C LEU A 141 -9.66 12.78 0.06
N PHE A 142 -9.14 12.06 1.04
CA PHE A 142 -9.82 10.90 1.60
C PHE A 142 -10.90 11.33 2.59
N ARG A 143 -12.01 10.60 2.56
CA ARG A 143 -13.05 10.75 3.58
C ARG A 143 -12.45 10.37 4.94
N ALA A 144 -12.71 11.20 5.96
CA ALA A 144 -12.34 10.89 7.33
C ALA A 144 -12.97 9.55 7.76
N PRO A 145 -12.23 8.67 8.44
CA PRO A 145 -12.79 7.44 8.99
C PRO A 145 -13.89 7.74 10.00
N MET A 146 -14.88 6.85 10.11
CA MET A 146 -15.96 6.95 11.12
C MET A 146 -15.50 6.40 12.49
N SER A 147 -14.23 6.53 12.78
CA SER A 147 -13.61 6.10 14.04
C SER A 147 -12.88 7.28 14.66
N ARG A 148 -12.74 7.28 15.97
CA ARG A 148 -11.89 8.24 16.66
C ARG A 148 -10.51 7.64 16.90
N MET A 149 -9.51 8.52 17.04
CA MET A 149 -8.12 8.16 17.27
C MET A 149 -7.76 8.03 18.75
N ASP A 150 -8.67 8.44 19.63
CA ASP A 150 -8.43 8.41 21.07
C ASP A 150 -8.59 7.00 21.65
N VAL A 151 -7.89 6.75 22.75
CA VAL A 151 -8.04 5.53 23.54
C VAL A 151 -9.45 5.51 24.15
N LEU A 152 -10.07 4.32 24.20
CA LEU A 152 -11.34 4.13 24.90
C LEU A 152 -11.15 4.38 26.40
N THR A 153 -12.11 5.03 27.04
CA THR A 153 -12.19 5.10 28.49
C THR A 153 -12.60 3.74 29.06
N ASP A 154 -12.32 3.52 30.37
CA ASP A 154 -12.67 2.24 31.02
C ASP A 154 -14.16 1.92 30.90
N ASN A 155 -15.03 2.94 31.05
CA ASN A 155 -16.49 2.77 30.90
C ASN A 155 -16.89 2.36 29.49
N GLU A 156 -16.31 2.99 28.47
CA GLU A 156 -16.56 2.63 27.06
C GLU A 156 -16.05 1.24 26.71
N LEU A 157 -14.93 0.85 27.33
CA LEU A 157 -14.37 -0.49 27.16
C LEU A 157 -15.32 -1.54 27.79
N GLU A 158 -15.87 -1.29 28.97
CA GLU A 158 -16.85 -2.16 29.62
C GLU A 158 -18.13 -2.30 28.78
N GLU A 159 -18.62 -1.22 28.16
CA GLU A 159 -19.79 -1.26 27.27
C GLU A 159 -19.54 -2.13 26.05
N VAL A 160 -18.34 -2.07 25.44
CA VAL A 160 -18.00 -2.88 24.27
C VAL A 160 -17.82 -4.36 24.61
N ILE A 161 -17.30 -4.68 25.79
CA ILE A 161 -17.07 -6.07 26.24
C ILE A 161 -18.39 -6.75 26.64
N ASN A 162 -19.35 -5.99 27.18
CA ASN A 162 -20.61 -6.54 27.69
C ASN A 162 -21.75 -6.57 26.66
N ASN A 163 -21.55 -6.07 25.43
CA ASN A 163 -22.46 -6.17 24.28
C ASN A 163 -21.99 -7.25 23.30
#